data_a1b78c1780be68eb29ea33c3d9757511
#
_entry.id   a1b78c1780be68eb29ea33c3d9757511
#
_cell.length_a   1.000
_cell.length_b   1.000
_cell.length_c   1.000
_cell.angle_alpha   90.00
_cell.angle_beta   90.00
_cell.angle_gamma   90.00
#
_symmetry.space_group_name_H-M   'P 1'
#
loop_
_entity.id
_entity.type
_entity.pdbx_description
1 polymer ?
#
loop_
_entity_poly.entity_id
_entity_poly.type
_entity_poly.pdbx_seq_one_letter_code
_entity_poly.pdbx_strand_id
1 'polypeptide(L)'
;EEFQKNFYMLEEQEKKEWEDMEAALRAAFICCDAMYCEVIANPQQAIPLEKSQFRAEELEDVLPEYKIAAGVYAPNDEIYGKFHVLLPVNEKTKRTLFELKQIYSGRWDVNERTKERIPSLPEDYLVSKEAEEILQMVDKTPARLFMMTGDAGTGKTTDARMIAQILGLPYYVFTCGPGTDELELLATTVPNMGGTAHLEMELPRLEDIEMDPASALATVNGIYEEGISREKAFQEILKAVYEKGYEKSKNEKDFLLKESEIVKACREPSVIEIQEPAMIEKPGTLTRLNSLFDDGAVTDLVNGEQIRRNPDTIVIMTTNLDYVGCQNFNQSVLSRMNLIQPKEALTEEEMAKRAMKRTGFKNKELLSFMAGTGCKIHEYLIEQDITDGVCGYRELENWVLSYMVSNDLRRSAWTALLSKASMDREEQGTMERVFLLPHCAVD
;
A
#
# COMPACT_ATOMS: atom_id res chain seq x y z
N GLU A 1 11.36 -0.36 -37.51
CA GLU A 1 12.47 -0.35 -38.48
C GLU A 1 11.99 -0.72 -39.88
N GLU A 2 11.16 -1.73 -40.05
CA GLU A 2 10.62 -2.16 -41.37
C GLU A 2 9.65 -1.13 -41.93
N PHE A 3 8.81 -0.51 -41.07
CA PHE A 3 7.95 0.62 -41.44
C PHE A 3 8.80 1.82 -41.92
N GLN A 4 9.85 2.20 -41.21
CA GLN A 4 10.73 3.29 -41.62
C GLN A 4 11.43 2.99 -42.96
N LYS A 5 11.90 1.76 -43.18
CA LYS A 5 12.50 1.35 -44.44
C LYS A 5 11.50 1.47 -45.60
N ASN A 6 10.28 0.96 -45.39
CA ASN A 6 9.25 1.01 -46.44
C ASN A 6 8.79 2.45 -46.71
N PHE A 7 8.70 3.30 -45.69
CA PHE A 7 8.35 4.71 -45.82
C PHE A 7 9.32 5.50 -46.72
N TYR A 8 10.62 5.22 -46.64
CA TYR A 8 11.62 5.86 -47.48
C TYR A 8 11.61 5.37 -48.93
N MET A 9 10.93 4.27 -49.22
CA MET A 9 10.80 3.69 -50.54
C MET A 9 9.53 4.14 -51.30
N LEU A 10 8.64 4.87 -50.63
CA LEU A 10 7.39 5.39 -51.19
C LEU A 10 7.64 6.65 -52.02
N GLU A 11 6.81 6.89 -53.05
CA GLU A 11 6.78 8.15 -53.76
C GLU A 11 6.31 9.31 -52.86
N GLU A 12 6.60 10.57 -53.26
CA GLU A 12 6.32 11.74 -52.41
C GLU A 12 4.82 11.89 -52.06
N GLN A 13 3.93 11.48 -52.96
CA GLN A 13 2.49 11.53 -52.74
C GLN A 13 2.03 10.51 -51.70
N GLU A 14 2.57 9.30 -51.78
CA GLU A 14 2.30 8.24 -50.77
C GLU A 14 2.88 8.59 -49.39
N LYS A 15 4.04 9.23 -49.35
CA LYS A 15 4.61 9.75 -48.09
C LYS A 15 3.69 10.76 -47.43
N LYS A 16 3.10 11.66 -48.19
CA LYS A 16 2.16 12.65 -47.70
C LYS A 16 0.88 12.02 -47.15
N GLU A 17 0.36 11.01 -47.84
CA GLU A 17 -0.81 10.24 -47.36
C GLU A 17 -0.51 9.51 -46.06
N TRP A 18 0.70 8.97 -45.89
CA TRP A 18 1.13 8.36 -44.63
C TRP A 18 1.32 9.38 -43.51
N GLU A 19 1.86 10.57 -43.79
CA GLU A 19 1.98 11.65 -42.81
C GLU A 19 0.61 12.18 -42.37
N ASP A 20 -0.33 12.33 -43.32
CA ASP A 20 -1.71 12.72 -43.03
C ASP A 20 -2.44 11.64 -42.20
N MET A 21 -2.18 10.36 -42.50
CA MET A 21 -2.71 9.23 -41.74
C MET A 21 -2.13 9.20 -40.33
N GLU A 22 -0.83 9.41 -40.17
CA GLU A 22 -0.19 9.50 -38.84
C GLU A 22 -0.77 10.66 -38.01
N ALA A 23 -0.98 11.82 -38.65
CA ALA A 23 -1.58 12.98 -37.98
C ALA A 23 -3.01 12.72 -37.53
N ALA A 24 -3.80 12.01 -38.34
CA ALA A 24 -5.17 11.67 -38.01
C ALA A 24 -5.26 10.53 -36.95
N LEU A 25 -4.35 9.55 -37.00
CA LEU A 25 -4.19 8.57 -35.95
C LEU A 25 -3.88 9.25 -34.59
N ARG A 26 -2.96 10.21 -34.59
CA ARG A 26 -2.67 11.03 -33.41
C ARG A 26 -3.92 11.73 -32.87
N ALA A 27 -4.70 12.37 -33.78
CA ALA A 27 -5.92 13.05 -33.40
C ALA A 27 -7.02 12.10 -32.86
N ALA A 28 -7.16 10.91 -33.43
CA ALA A 28 -8.09 9.88 -33.00
C ALA A 28 -7.72 9.30 -31.62
N PHE A 29 -6.42 9.14 -31.35
CA PHE A 29 -5.92 8.62 -30.09
C PHE A 29 -5.99 9.64 -28.94
N ILE A 30 -6.02 10.94 -29.19
CA ILE A 30 -6.21 11.97 -28.15
C ILE A 30 -7.56 11.79 -27.41
N CYS A 31 -8.53 11.17 -28.06
CA CYS A 31 -9.86 10.90 -27.48
C CYS A 31 -9.97 9.52 -26.83
N CYS A 32 -8.94 8.68 -26.88
CA CYS A 32 -8.95 7.31 -26.38
C CYS A 32 -8.15 7.14 -25.10
N ASP A 33 -8.38 6.02 -24.43
CA ASP A 33 -7.81 5.65 -23.15
C ASP A 33 -6.27 5.85 -23.06
N ALA A 34 -5.75 6.11 -21.87
CA ALA A 34 -4.34 6.47 -21.61
C ALA A 34 -3.31 5.50 -22.22
N MET A 35 -3.70 4.24 -22.44
CA MET A 35 -2.87 3.22 -23.11
C MET A 35 -2.48 3.62 -24.54
N TYR A 36 -3.29 4.44 -25.22
CA TYR A 36 -3.02 4.90 -26.58
C TYR A 36 -2.21 6.20 -26.63
N CYS A 37 -2.14 6.93 -25.53
CA CYS A 37 -1.34 8.16 -25.45
C CYS A 37 0.17 7.89 -25.65
N GLU A 38 0.66 6.71 -25.27
CA GLU A 38 2.05 6.31 -25.48
C GLU A 38 2.39 6.07 -26.97
N VAL A 39 1.43 5.57 -27.73
CA VAL A 39 1.60 5.40 -29.19
C VAL A 39 1.69 6.76 -29.90
N ILE A 40 0.92 7.73 -29.44
CA ILE A 40 0.98 9.12 -29.94
C ILE A 40 2.31 9.78 -29.58
N ALA A 41 2.83 9.53 -28.36
CA ALA A 41 4.11 10.05 -27.92
C ALA A 41 5.30 9.43 -28.69
N ASN A 42 5.16 8.16 -29.12
CA ASN A 42 6.19 7.41 -29.85
C ASN A 42 5.61 6.70 -31.09
N PRO A 43 5.15 7.43 -32.13
CA PRO A 43 4.52 6.85 -33.32
C PRO A 43 5.43 5.91 -34.09
N GLN A 44 6.75 6.00 -33.91
CA GLN A 44 7.75 5.10 -34.51
C GLN A 44 7.67 3.65 -33.98
N GLN A 45 6.94 3.42 -32.90
CA GLN A 45 6.72 2.09 -32.32
C GLN A 45 5.42 1.45 -32.81
N ALA A 46 4.54 2.21 -33.44
CA ALA A 46 3.30 1.70 -34.00
C ALA A 46 3.52 1.23 -35.46
N ILE A 47 3.17 -0.02 -35.73
CA ILE A 47 3.29 -0.59 -37.07
C ILE A 47 1.88 -0.74 -37.65
N PRO A 48 1.48 0.06 -38.65
CA PRO A 48 0.21 -0.12 -39.34
C PRO A 48 0.26 -1.37 -40.24
N LEU A 49 -0.78 -2.21 -40.18
CA LEU A 49 -0.91 -3.42 -40.95
C LEU A 49 -2.15 -3.36 -41.81
N GLU A 50 -2.03 -3.81 -43.03
CA GLU A 50 -3.18 -3.95 -43.93
C GLU A 50 -4.07 -5.11 -43.46
N LYS A 51 -5.34 -4.86 -43.26
CA LYS A 51 -6.33 -5.80 -42.65
C LYS A 51 -6.48 -7.11 -43.47
N SER A 52 -6.04 -7.12 -44.70
CA SER A 52 -6.13 -8.28 -45.61
C SER A 52 -4.93 -9.22 -45.54
N GLN A 53 -3.84 -8.84 -44.87
CA GLN A 53 -2.59 -9.61 -44.94
C GLN A 53 -2.44 -10.59 -43.76
N PHE A 54 -3.02 -10.29 -42.59
CA PHE A 54 -2.88 -11.14 -41.39
C PHE A 54 -4.17 -11.20 -40.58
N ARG A 55 -4.45 -12.35 -39.97
CA ARG A 55 -5.45 -12.45 -38.92
C ARG A 55 -4.85 -11.99 -37.58
N ALA A 56 -5.65 -11.30 -36.78
CA ALA A 56 -5.21 -10.79 -35.50
C ALA A 56 -4.59 -11.88 -34.60
N GLU A 57 -5.20 -13.05 -34.59
CA GLU A 57 -4.78 -14.22 -33.80
C GLU A 57 -3.42 -14.79 -34.26
N GLU A 58 -3.12 -14.74 -35.58
CA GLU A 58 -1.84 -15.22 -36.12
C GLU A 58 -0.66 -14.30 -35.76
N LEU A 59 -0.92 -13.02 -35.54
CA LEU A 59 0.12 -12.05 -35.19
C LEU A 59 0.47 -12.02 -33.73
N GLU A 60 -0.47 -12.30 -32.84
CA GLU A 60 -0.21 -12.44 -31.40
C GLU A 60 0.71 -13.64 -31.11
N ASP A 61 0.60 -14.73 -31.89
CA ASP A 61 1.48 -15.90 -31.77
C ASP A 61 2.90 -15.68 -32.34
N VAL A 62 3.01 -14.85 -33.36
CA VAL A 62 4.30 -14.61 -34.06
C VAL A 62 5.08 -13.44 -33.47
N LEU A 63 4.39 -12.47 -32.87
CA LEU A 63 4.96 -11.28 -32.28
C LEU A 63 4.42 -11.06 -30.86
N PRO A 64 4.82 -11.88 -29.88
CA PRO A 64 4.32 -11.78 -28.50
C PRO A 64 4.66 -10.44 -27.82
N GLU A 65 5.58 -9.68 -28.40
CA GLU A 65 5.98 -8.34 -27.95
C GLU A 65 4.95 -7.25 -28.31
N TYR A 66 3.94 -7.59 -29.11
CA TYR A 66 2.95 -6.64 -29.60
C TYR A 66 1.53 -7.14 -29.35
N LYS A 67 0.65 -6.23 -28.96
CA LYS A 67 -0.80 -6.45 -28.96
C LYS A 67 -1.43 -5.76 -30.14
N ILE A 68 -2.43 -6.42 -30.74
CA ILE A 68 -3.20 -5.82 -31.80
C ILE A 68 -4.31 -4.97 -31.20
N ALA A 69 -4.25 -3.66 -31.42
CA ALA A 69 -5.36 -2.78 -31.09
C ALA A 69 -6.50 -3.01 -32.06
N ALA A 70 -7.56 -3.67 -31.60
CA ALA A 70 -8.77 -3.84 -32.37
C ALA A 70 -9.52 -2.51 -32.48
N GLY A 71 -9.76 -2.05 -33.71
CA GLY A 71 -10.68 -0.97 -33.99
C GLY A 71 -10.11 0.43 -33.79
N VAL A 72 -9.15 0.83 -34.60
CA VAL A 72 -8.81 2.25 -34.73
C VAL A 72 -9.94 2.90 -35.55
N TYR A 73 -10.80 3.65 -34.90
CA TYR A 73 -11.77 4.50 -35.54
C TYR A 73 -11.15 5.86 -35.82
N ALA A 74 -10.94 6.17 -37.09
CA ALA A 74 -10.55 7.50 -37.51
C ALA A 74 -11.79 8.26 -38.01
N PRO A 75 -11.77 9.60 -37.98
CA PRO A 75 -12.88 10.43 -38.47
C PRO A 75 -13.16 10.26 -39.97
N ASN A 76 -12.31 9.54 -40.68
CA ASN A 76 -12.43 9.29 -42.12
C ASN A 76 -12.38 7.78 -42.41
N ASP A 77 -13.54 7.12 -42.29
CA ASP A 77 -13.68 5.66 -42.41
C ASP A 77 -13.11 5.04 -43.70
N GLU A 78 -12.98 5.82 -44.76
CA GLU A 78 -12.50 5.29 -46.06
C GLU A 78 -10.99 4.98 -46.04
N ILE A 79 -10.20 5.72 -45.29
CA ILE A 79 -8.75 5.56 -45.23
C ILE A 79 -8.32 4.70 -44.05
N TYR A 80 -8.90 4.94 -42.86
CA TYR A 80 -8.40 4.41 -41.60
C TYR A 80 -9.11 3.13 -41.11
N GLY A 81 -10.30 2.85 -41.58
CA GLY A 81 -11.01 1.61 -41.24
C GLY A 81 -10.36 0.33 -41.75
N LYS A 82 -9.25 0.45 -42.50
CA LYS A 82 -8.53 -0.66 -43.13
C LYS A 82 -7.30 -1.12 -42.35
N PHE A 83 -6.88 -0.41 -41.32
CA PHE A 83 -5.61 -0.70 -40.64
C PHE A 83 -5.82 -1.24 -39.22
N HIS A 84 -4.98 -2.20 -38.87
CA HIS A 84 -4.72 -2.57 -37.48
C HIS A 84 -3.39 -1.95 -37.09
N VAL A 85 -3.29 -1.49 -35.85
CA VAL A 85 -2.05 -0.95 -35.32
C VAL A 85 -1.48 -1.97 -34.32
N LEU A 86 -0.26 -2.42 -34.59
CA LEU A 86 0.51 -3.19 -33.63
C LEU A 86 1.04 -2.23 -32.55
N LEU A 87 0.60 -2.43 -31.35
CA LEU A 87 1.11 -1.72 -30.20
C LEU A 87 2.18 -2.60 -29.52
N PRO A 88 3.38 -2.08 -29.30
CA PRO A 88 4.34 -2.81 -28.49
C PRO A 88 3.69 -3.14 -27.15
N VAL A 89 3.75 -4.40 -26.73
CA VAL A 89 3.44 -4.79 -25.37
C VAL A 89 4.57 -4.23 -24.51
N ASN A 90 4.47 -2.96 -24.22
CA ASN A 90 5.44 -2.34 -23.37
C ASN A 90 5.16 -2.81 -21.93
N GLU A 91 6.14 -3.42 -21.28
CA GLU A 91 6.16 -3.54 -19.82
C GLU A 91 6.08 -2.16 -19.13
N LYS A 92 6.23 -1.07 -19.89
CA LYS A 92 6.02 0.32 -19.47
C LYS A 92 4.56 0.75 -19.27
N THR A 93 3.60 -0.16 -19.32
CA THR A 93 2.20 0.15 -18.93
C THR A 93 2.00 0.35 -17.42
N LYS A 94 3.03 0.11 -16.60
CA LYS A 94 2.97 0.50 -15.18
C LYS A 94 3.16 2.00 -15.05
N ARG A 95 2.09 2.70 -14.73
CA ARG A 95 2.12 4.15 -14.47
C ARG A 95 2.86 4.45 -13.18
N THR A 96 3.47 5.64 -13.14
CA THR A 96 4.09 6.13 -11.91
C THR A 96 3.05 6.61 -10.91
N LEU A 97 3.44 6.64 -9.64
CA LEU A 97 2.60 7.18 -8.57
C LEU A 97 2.22 8.65 -8.87
N PHE A 98 3.15 9.43 -9.44
CA PHE A 98 2.90 10.81 -9.83
C PHE A 98 1.77 10.93 -10.87
N GLU A 99 1.82 10.14 -11.94
CA GLU A 99 0.80 10.15 -13.01
C GLU A 99 -0.58 9.80 -12.48
N LEU A 100 -0.68 8.74 -11.66
CA LEU A 100 -1.96 8.32 -11.09
C LEU A 100 -2.49 9.31 -10.05
N LYS A 101 -1.61 9.96 -9.30
CA LYS A 101 -1.99 11.02 -8.37
C LYS A 101 -2.65 12.20 -9.07
N GLN A 102 -2.18 12.58 -10.27
CA GLN A 102 -2.82 13.63 -11.07
C GLN A 102 -4.26 13.26 -11.50
N ILE A 103 -4.54 11.98 -11.66
CA ILE A 103 -5.85 11.49 -12.11
C ILE A 103 -6.83 11.36 -10.93
N TYR A 104 -6.37 10.84 -9.79
CA TYR A 104 -7.24 10.36 -8.72
C TYR A 104 -7.24 11.23 -7.46
N SER A 105 -6.29 12.17 -7.29
CA SER A 105 -6.23 13.01 -6.09
C SER A 105 -7.29 14.10 -6.06
N GLY A 106 -7.54 14.66 -4.85
CA GLY A 106 -8.36 15.86 -4.67
C GLY A 106 -9.87 15.63 -4.66
N ARG A 107 -10.34 14.38 -4.55
CA ARG A 107 -11.77 14.05 -4.54
C ARG A 107 -12.41 14.08 -3.16
N TRP A 108 -11.62 13.93 -2.13
CA TRP A 108 -12.09 13.86 -0.74
C TRP A 108 -11.54 15.02 0.08
N ASP A 109 -12.40 15.55 0.93
CA ASP A 109 -11.98 16.52 1.94
C ASP A 109 -11.45 15.75 3.17
N VAL A 110 -10.16 15.92 3.47
CA VAL A 110 -9.47 15.21 4.53
C VAL A 110 -9.23 16.15 5.70
N ASN A 111 -9.51 15.68 6.91
CA ASN A 111 -9.29 16.43 8.13
C ASN A 111 -7.80 16.80 8.27
N GLU A 112 -7.51 18.07 8.59
CA GLU A 112 -6.13 18.56 8.78
C GLU A 112 -5.33 17.73 9.80
N ARG A 113 -5.99 17.21 10.84
CA ARG A 113 -5.35 16.40 11.89
C ARG A 113 -4.90 15.02 11.40
N THR A 114 -5.52 14.51 10.33
CA THR A 114 -5.22 13.17 9.79
C THR A 114 -4.41 13.23 8.49
N LYS A 115 -4.17 14.43 7.95
CA LYS A 115 -3.29 14.60 6.77
C LYS A 115 -1.88 14.06 6.97
N GLU A 116 -1.36 14.10 8.18
CA GLU A 116 -0.04 13.52 8.51
C GLU A 116 0.02 12.00 8.30
N ARG A 117 -1.14 11.33 8.27
CA ARG A 117 -1.25 9.90 8.00
C ARG A 117 -1.21 9.54 6.51
N ILE A 118 -1.25 10.53 5.61
CA ILE A 118 -1.12 10.28 4.18
C ILE A 118 0.33 9.82 3.91
N PRO A 119 0.54 8.63 3.32
CA PRO A 119 1.88 8.15 3.04
C PRO A 119 2.65 9.08 2.09
N SER A 120 3.97 9.11 2.24
CA SER A 120 4.88 9.82 1.34
C SER A 120 5.91 8.85 0.77
N LEU A 121 5.58 8.23 -0.35
CA LEU A 121 6.46 7.37 -1.15
C LEU A 121 7.03 8.19 -2.32
N PRO A 122 8.19 7.80 -2.87
CA PRO A 122 8.76 8.46 -4.03
C PRO A 122 7.78 8.47 -5.22
N GLU A 123 7.63 9.62 -5.87
CA GLU A 123 6.66 9.84 -6.94
C GLU A 123 6.95 9.05 -8.22
N ASP A 124 8.21 8.64 -8.40
CA ASP A 124 8.68 7.82 -9.51
C ASP A 124 8.48 6.30 -9.30
N TYR A 125 7.82 5.89 -8.21
CA TYR A 125 7.45 4.49 -8.01
C TYR A 125 6.45 4.05 -9.08
N LEU A 126 6.70 2.87 -9.64
CA LEU A 126 5.77 2.22 -10.56
C LEU A 126 4.67 1.53 -9.76
N VAL A 127 3.44 1.84 -10.11
CA VAL A 127 2.27 1.25 -9.49
C VAL A 127 1.97 -0.11 -10.13
N SER A 128 1.64 -1.10 -9.33
CA SER A 128 1.29 -2.43 -9.83
C SER A 128 -0.05 -2.42 -10.56
N LYS A 129 -0.28 -3.41 -11.43
CA LYS A 129 -1.57 -3.56 -12.14
C LYS A 129 -2.72 -3.76 -11.14
N GLU A 130 -2.48 -4.53 -10.10
CA GLU A 130 -3.45 -4.83 -9.04
C GLU A 130 -3.86 -3.56 -8.28
N ALA A 131 -2.89 -2.70 -7.93
CA ALA A 131 -3.17 -1.44 -7.27
C ALA A 131 -3.91 -0.46 -8.21
N GLU A 132 -3.56 -0.43 -9.47
CA GLU A 132 -4.25 0.39 -10.46
C GLU A 132 -5.69 -0.07 -10.71
N GLU A 133 -5.94 -1.38 -10.73
CA GLU A 133 -7.29 -1.93 -10.83
C GLU A 133 -8.15 -1.55 -9.63
N ILE A 134 -7.59 -1.61 -8.41
CA ILE A 134 -8.29 -1.13 -7.21
C ILE A 134 -8.62 0.36 -7.34
N LEU A 135 -7.67 1.19 -7.80
CA LEU A 135 -7.93 2.62 -8.01
C LEU A 135 -9.08 2.87 -9.01
N GLN A 136 -9.11 2.11 -10.11
CA GLN A 136 -10.19 2.19 -11.09
C GLN A 136 -11.54 1.74 -10.51
N MET A 137 -11.54 0.69 -9.70
CA MET A 137 -12.77 0.22 -9.02
C MET A 137 -13.28 1.25 -8.02
N VAL A 138 -12.40 1.83 -7.21
CA VAL A 138 -12.75 2.89 -6.25
C VAL A 138 -13.31 4.12 -6.95
N ASP A 139 -12.78 4.45 -8.12
CA ASP A 139 -13.17 5.60 -8.92
C ASP A 139 -14.54 5.43 -9.60
N LYS A 140 -14.74 4.29 -10.23
CA LYS A 140 -15.89 4.05 -11.13
C LYS A 140 -17.05 3.34 -10.44
N THR A 141 -16.87 2.81 -9.25
CA THR A 141 -17.85 1.96 -8.57
C THR A 141 -17.94 2.26 -7.06
N PRO A 142 -18.98 1.80 -6.37
CA PRO A 142 -19.06 1.87 -4.91
C PRO A 142 -18.17 0.83 -4.19
N ALA A 143 -17.36 0.06 -4.90
CA ALA A 143 -16.49 -0.95 -4.32
C ALA A 143 -15.46 -0.34 -3.36
N ARG A 144 -15.34 -0.90 -2.14
CA ARG A 144 -14.44 -0.41 -1.08
C ARG A 144 -13.72 -1.51 -0.32
N LEU A 145 -13.95 -2.78 -0.68
CA LEU A 145 -13.43 -3.94 0.06
C LEU A 145 -12.57 -4.78 -0.86
N PHE A 146 -11.27 -4.83 -0.59
CA PHE A 146 -10.28 -5.48 -1.45
C PHE A 146 -9.39 -6.41 -0.64
N MET A 147 -8.90 -7.47 -1.27
CA MET A 147 -7.92 -8.37 -0.69
C MET A 147 -6.78 -8.58 -1.68
N MET A 148 -5.55 -8.48 -1.21
CA MET A 148 -4.34 -8.83 -1.95
C MET A 148 -3.71 -10.05 -1.28
N THR A 149 -3.52 -11.11 -2.04
CA THR A 149 -2.86 -12.34 -1.58
C THR A 149 -1.51 -12.51 -2.29
N GLY A 150 -0.66 -13.39 -1.82
CA GLY A 150 0.64 -13.71 -2.45
C GLY A 150 1.79 -13.72 -1.45
N ASP A 151 2.98 -14.08 -1.92
CA ASP A 151 4.15 -14.31 -1.09
C ASP A 151 4.65 -13.09 -0.33
N ALA A 152 5.49 -13.36 0.69
CA ALA A 152 6.18 -12.31 1.42
C ALA A 152 7.10 -11.50 0.49
N GLY A 153 7.04 -10.16 0.59
CA GLY A 153 7.92 -9.30 -0.20
C GLY A 153 7.43 -8.92 -1.60
N THR A 154 6.28 -9.43 -2.08
CA THR A 154 5.68 -9.06 -3.37
C THR A 154 5.22 -7.60 -3.44
N GLY A 155 5.12 -6.91 -2.30
CA GLY A 155 4.82 -5.48 -2.24
C GLY A 155 3.37 -5.13 -1.93
N LYS A 156 2.55 -6.05 -1.43
CA LYS A 156 1.14 -5.83 -1.03
C LYS A 156 0.94 -4.58 -0.17
N THR A 157 1.68 -4.46 0.94
CA THR A 157 1.64 -3.27 1.82
C THR A 157 2.11 -2.00 1.11
N THR A 158 3.07 -2.11 0.19
CA THR A 158 3.52 -0.95 -0.59
C THR A 158 2.41 -0.47 -1.49
N ASP A 159 1.67 -1.37 -2.13
CA ASP A 159 0.53 -1.03 -2.98
C ASP A 159 -0.60 -0.38 -2.17
N ALA A 160 -0.95 -0.92 -1.00
CA ALA A 160 -1.94 -0.31 -0.11
C ALA A 160 -1.57 1.14 0.27
N ARG A 161 -0.28 1.38 0.56
CA ARG A 161 0.25 2.72 0.84
C ARG A 161 0.23 3.62 -0.40
N MET A 162 0.57 3.09 -1.58
CA MET A 162 0.50 3.85 -2.84
C MET A 162 -0.93 4.25 -3.15
N ILE A 163 -1.90 3.36 -3.00
CA ILE A 163 -3.32 3.65 -3.18
C ILE A 163 -3.74 4.81 -2.26
N ALA A 164 -3.39 4.77 -0.98
CA ALA A 164 -3.70 5.84 -0.05
C ALA A 164 -3.07 7.19 -0.47
N GLN A 165 -1.81 7.18 -0.88
CA GLN A 165 -1.11 8.39 -1.33
C GLN A 165 -1.69 8.95 -2.62
N ILE A 166 -2.02 8.11 -3.60
CA ILE A 166 -2.60 8.50 -4.89
C ILE A 166 -3.96 9.16 -4.67
N LEU A 167 -4.79 8.58 -3.81
CA LEU A 167 -6.11 9.11 -3.48
C LEU A 167 -6.04 10.33 -2.55
N GLY A 168 -4.89 10.56 -1.89
CA GLY A 168 -4.73 11.62 -0.89
C GLY A 168 -5.48 11.34 0.40
N LEU A 169 -5.64 10.06 0.77
CA LEU A 169 -6.39 9.62 1.94
C LEU A 169 -5.47 9.23 3.10
N PRO A 170 -5.89 9.45 4.36
CA PRO A 170 -5.19 8.95 5.55
C PRO A 170 -5.08 7.42 5.50
N TYR A 171 -3.92 6.91 5.88
CA TYR A 171 -3.64 5.49 5.88
C TYR A 171 -3.55 4.97 7.31
N TYR A 172 -4.34 3.94 7.58
CA TYR A 172 -4.40 3.23 8.84
C TYR A 172 -3.92 1.79 8.64
N VAL A 173 -3.34 1.20 9.68
CA VAL A 173 -2.85 -0.18 9.64
C VAL A 173 -3.31 -0.92 10.88
N PHE A 174 -3.87 -2.09 10.68
CA PHE A 174 -4.14 -3.06 11.74
C PHE A 174 -3.46 -4.37 11.38
N THR A 175 -2.55 -4.85 12.22
CA THR A 175 -1.84 -6.11 12.01
C THR A 175 -2.47 -7.21 12.86
N CYS A 176 -2.93 -8.26 12.21
CA CYS A 176 -3.48 -9.44 12.85
C CYS A 176 -2.36 -10.39 13.29
N GLY A 177 -2.61 -11.12 14.36
CA GLY A 177 -1.74 -12.19 14.85
C GLY A 177 -2.56 -13.36 15.37
N PRO A 178 -1.92 -14.46 15.78
CA PRO A 178 -2.61 -15.65 16.29
C PRO A 178 -3.59 -15.36 17.43
N GLY A 179 -3.21 -14.46 18.35
CA GLY A 179 -4.01 -14.08 19.51
C GLY A 179 -5.03 -12.97 19.26
N THR A 180 -5.15 -12.44 18.04
CA THR A 180 -6.11 -11.37 17.76
C THR A 180 -7.55 -11.85 18.02
N ASP A 181 -8.26 -11.13 18.86
CA ASP A 181 -9.63 -11.44 19.24
C ASP A 181 -10.66 -10.44 18.66
N GLU A 182 -11.95 -10.74 18.88
CA GLU A 182 -13.06 -9.93 18.36
C GLU A 182 -13.09 -8.50 18.94
N LEU A 183 -12.59 -8.32 20.16
CA LEU A 183 -12.56 -7.01 20.81
C LEU A 183 -11.45 -6.15 20.24
N GLU A 184 -10.27 -6.72 20.04
CA GLU A 184 -9.12 -6.01 19.45
C GLU A 184 -9.43 -5.45 18.06
N LEU A 185 -10.24 -6.15 17.28
CA LEU A 185 -10.65 -5.68 15.95
C LEU A 185 -11.44 -4.36 16.01
N LEU A 186 -12.17 -4.10 17.07
CA LEU A 186 -13.01 -2.91 17.22
C LEU A 186 -12.46 -1.94 18.27
N ALA A 187 -12.40 -2.35 19.52
CA ALA A 187 -11.92 -1.51 20.60
C ALA A 187 -11.59 -2.34 21.85
N THR A 188 -10.50 -2.02 22.51
CA THR A 188 -10.08 -2.64 23.75
C THR A 188 -10.29 -1.69 24.93
N THR A 189 -10.55 -2.25 26.11
CA THR A 189 -10.56 -1.49 27.34
C THR A 189 -9.18 -1.51 27.98
N VAL A 190 -8.61 -0.34 28.22
CA VAL A 190 -7.33 -0.19 28.92
C VAL A 190 -7.54 0.47 30.26
N PRO A 191 -6.80 0.08 31.33
CA PRO A 191 -6.84 0.78 32.60
C PRO A 191 -6.49 2.26 32.38
N ASN A 192 -7.22 3.15 33.03
CA ASN A 192 -6.89 4.57 33.02
C ASN A 192 -5.67 4.82 33.94
N MET A 193 -4.48 4.65 33.37
CA MET A 193 -3.21 4.89 34.07
C MET A 193 -2.86 6.39 34.14
N GLY A 194 -3.70 7.24 33.55
CA GLY A 194 -3.48 8.68 33.44
C GLY A 194 -3.88 9.49 34.65
N GLY A 195 -3.72 8.96 35.88
CA GLY A 195 -3.99 9.63 37.12
C GLY A 195 -3.17 10.87 37.48
N THR A 196 -2.62 11.57 36.49
CA THR A 196 -2.23 12.97 36.63
C THR A 196 -3.40 13.81 36.15
N ALA A 197 -4.38 13.97 37.03
CA ALA A 197 -5.36 15.05 36.89
C ALA A 197 -4.59 16.38 36.82
N HIS A 198 -4.28 16.84 35.61
CA HIS A 198 -3.97 18.24 35.45
C HIS A 198 -5.23 19.00 35.86
N LEU A 199 -5.25 19.50 37.08
CA LEU A 199 -6.22 20.47 37.51
C LEU A 199 -6.01 21.69 36.60
N GLU A 200 -6.93 21.94 35.69
CA GLU A 200 -7.00 23.19 34.90
C GLU A 200 -7.45 24.31 35.87
N MET A 201 -6.57 24.59 36.82
CA MET A 201 -6.79 25.62 37.83
C MET A 201 -5.46 26.31 38.07
N GLU A 202 -5.42 27.61 37.90
CA GLU A 202 -4.29 28.41 38.31
C GLU A 202 -4.23 28.41 39.85
N LEU A 203 -3.22 27.73 40.38
CA LEU A 203 -2.95 27.71 41.81
C LEU A 203 -2.07 28.92 42.17
N PRO A 204 -2.48 29.76 43.13
CA PRO A 204 -1.65 30.82 43.63
C PRO A 204 -0.38 30.27 44.29
N ARG A 205 0.74 30.96 44.13
CA ARG A 205 1.98 30.64 44.84
C ARG A 205 1.84 30.96 46.34
N LEU A 206 2.63 30.32 47.19
CA LEU A 206 2.65 30.61 48.59
C LEU A 206 2.91 32.09 48.90
N GLU A 207 3.78 32.72 48.09
CA GLU A 207 4.09 34.16 48.19
C GLU A 207 2.86 35.03 47.88
N ASP A 208 2.00 34.63 46.95
CA ASP A 208 0.77 35.36 46.60
C ASP A 208 -0.22 35.31 47.75
N ILE A 209 -0.33 34.13 48.47
CA ILE A 209 -1.17 33.97 49.64
C ILE A 209 -0.63 34.80 50.83
N GLU A 210 0.70 34.97 50.92
CA GLU A 210 1.31 35.79 51.94
C GLU A 210 1.13 37.29 51.72
N MET A 211 1.16 37.72 50.45
CA MET A 211 1.03 39.12 50.08
C MET A 211 -0.42 39.60 50.08
N ASP A 212 -1.31 38.86 49.45
CA ASP A 212 -2.75 39.19 49.37
C ASP A 212 -3.62 37.91 49.45
N PRO A 213 -3.99 37.46 50.65
CA PRO A 213 -4.78 36.24 50.85
C PRO A 213 -6.14 36.30 50.16
N ALA A 214 -6.75 37.47 50.02
CA ALA A 214 -8.06 37.64 49.42
C ALA A 214 -8.04 37.46 47.91
N SER A 215 -7.04 38.06 47.22
CA SER A 215 -6.83 37.87 45.81
C SER A 215 -6.42 36.42 45.47
N ALA A 216 -5.56 35.80 46.26
CA ALA A 216 -5.17 34.40 46.09
C ALA A 216 -6.36 33.45 46.19
N LEU A 217 -7.26 33.67 47.14
CA LEU A 217 -8.50 32.89 47.29
C LEU A 217 -9.44 33.13 46.09
N ALA A 218 -9.57 34.35 45.63
CA ALA A 218 -10.40 34.68 44.46
C ALA A 218 -9.94 34.04 43.18
N THR A 219 -8.64 33.80 42.98
CA THR A 219 -8.08 33.09 41.81
C THR A 219 -8.58 31.63 41.77
N VAL A 220 -8.81 31.00 42.92
CA VAL A 220 -9.18 29.59 43.01
C VAL A 220 -10.69 29.37 42.97
N ASN A 221 -11.48 30.18 43.67
CA ASN A 221 -12.93 30.02 43.84
C ASN A 221 -13.78 31.15 43.25
N GLY A 222 -13.14 32.22 42.72
CA GLY A 222 -13.84 33.40 42.16
C GLY A 222 -14.45 34.34 43.19
N ILE A 223 -14.23 34.14 44.48
CA ILE A 223 -14.82 34.94 45.56
C ILE A 223 -13.71 35.73 46.25
N TYR A 224 -13.82 37.05 46.23
CA TYR A 224 -12.93 37.94 46.94
C TYR A 224 -13.50 38.23 48.33
N GLU A 225 -12.78 37.84 49.41
CA GLU A 225 -13.19 38.06 50.80
C GLU A 225 -12.20 39.03 51.47
N GLU A 226 -12.61 40.28 51.57
CA GLU A 226 -11.76 41.33 52.18
C GLU A 226 -11.49 41.04 53.67
N GLY A 227 -10.19 41.11 54.06
CA GLY A 227 -9.79 40.89 55.49
C GLY A 227 -9.66 39.42 55.89
N ILE A 228 -9.70 38.47 55.00
CA ILE A 228 -9.48 37.05 55.33
C ILE A 228 -8.06 36.84 55.85
N SER A 229 -7.89 36.05 56.93
CA SER A 229 -6.54 35.69 57.40
C SER A 229 -5.85 34.70 56.48
N ARG A 230 -4.49 34.71 56.47
CA ARG A 230 -3.66 33.81 55.64
C ARG A 230 -3.99 32.36 55.87
N GLU A 231 -4.13 31.95 57.14
CA GLU A 231 -4.46 30.58 57.54
C GLU A 231 -5.82 30.13 56.96
N LYS A 232 -6.80 31.06 57.06
CA LYS A 232 -8.16 30.76 56.56
C LYS A 232 -8.19 30.72 55.05
N ALA A 233 -7.53 31.62 54.37
CA ALA A 233 -7.40 31.59 52.89
C ALA A 233 -6.72 30.31 52.42
N PHE A 234 -5.62 29.90 53.06
CA PHE A 234 -4.91 28.66 52.73
C PHE A 234 -5.79 27.43 52.94
N GLN A 235 -6.57 27.35 54.02
CA GLN A 235 -7.49 26.26 54.27
C GLN A 235 -8.61 26.17 53.24
N GLU A 236 -9.20 27.30 52.85
CA GLU A 236 -10.25 27.36 51.83
C GLU A 236 -9.69 27.02 50.40
N ILE A 237 -8.46 27.45 50.09
CA ILE A 237 -7.77 27.05 48.84
C ILE A 237 -7.54 25.54 48.84
N LEU A 238 -6.99 24.96 49.91
CA LEU A 238 -6.78 23.50 50.01
C LEU A 238 -8.09 22.73 49.90
N LYS A 239 -9.16 23.22 50.54
CA LYS A 239 -10.47 22.59 50.44
C LYS A 239 -11.03 22.65 49.01
N ALA A 240 -10.93 23.77 48.33
CA ALA A 240 -11.37 23.90 46.95
C ALA A 240 -10.57 23.02 46.00
N VAL A 241 -9.24 22.89 46.19
CA VAL A 241 -8.38 21.96 45.44
C VAL A 241 -8.78 20.52 45.69
N TYR A 242 -9.04 20.15 46.95
CA TYR A 242 -9.46 18.81 47.29
C TYR A 242 -10.83 18.46 46.72
N GLU A 243 -11.81 19.36 46.82
CA GLU A 243 -13.17 19.16 46.30
C GLU A 243 -13.17 19.01 44.79
N LYS A 244 -12.46 19.88 44.04
CA LYS A 244 -12.32 19.81 42.59
C LYS A 244 -11.56 18.55 42.16
N GLY A 245 -10.52 18.18 42.90
CA GLY A 245 -9.76 16.94 42.67
C GLY A 245 -10.62 15.69 42.95
N TYR A 246 -11.42 15.71 44.01
CA TYR A 246 -12.31 14.60 44.36
C TYR A 246 -13.48 14.46 43.37
N GLU A 247 -14.09 15.55 42.91
CA GLU A 247 -15.13 15.54 41.86
C GLU A 247 -14.59 15.01 40.54
N LYS A 248 -13.37 15.41 40.16
CA LYS A 248 -12.73 14.93 38.96
C LYS A 248 -12.39 13.44 39.05
N SER A 249 -11.86 12.98 40.18
CA SER A 249 -11.56 11.56 40.43
C SER A 249 -12.83 10.68 40.43
N LYS A 250 -13.96 11.19 40.89
CA LYS A 250 -15.25 10.49 40.85
C LYS A 250 -15.82 10.35 39.42
N ASN A 251 -15.46 11.24 38.52
CA ASN A 251 -15.89 11.25 37.13
C ASN A 251 -14.88 10.57 36.20
N GLU A 252 -13.68 10.23 36.67
CA GLU A 252 -12.70 9.46 35.89
C GLU A 252 -13.13 8.00 35.80
N LYS A 253 -13.34 7.51 34.61
CA LYS A 253 -13.61 6.09 34.37
C LYS A 253 -12.32 5.31 34.69
N ASP A 254 -12.44 4.23 35.47
CA ASP A 254 -11.33 3.34 35.78
C ASP A 254 -10.71 2.69 34.53
N PHE A 255 -11.49 2.65 33.46
CA PHE A 255 -11.10 2.10 32.17
C PHE A 255 -11.44 3.08 31.05
N LEU A 256 -10.51 3.21 30.12
CA LEU A 256 -10.68 3.96 28.88
C LEU A 256 -10.91 2.98 27.73
N LEU A 257 -11.85 3.32 26.85
CA LEU A 257 -12.02 2.60 25.59
C LEU A 257 -10.99 3.11 24.58
N LYS A 258 -10.10 2.23 24.16
CA LYS A 258 -9.13 2.52 23.08
C LYS A 258 -9.65 1.89 21.79
N GLU A 259 -10.07 2.74 20.86
CA GLU A 259 -10.48 2.30 19.52
C GLU A 259 -9.32 1.70 18.75
N SER A 260 -9.61 0.66 17.96
CA SER A 260 -8.66 0.10 17.02
C SER A 260 -8.42 1.07 15.85
N GLU A 261 -7.35 0.81 15.08
CA GLU A 261 -7.12 1.59 13.84
C GLU A 261 -8.21 1.33 12.79
N ILE A 262 -8.90 0.17 12.84
CA ILE A 262 -10.06 -0.12 11.96
C ILE A 262 -11.21 0.84 12.26
N VAL A 263 -11.55 1.01 13.54
CA VAL A 263 -12.64 1.91 13.95
C VAL A 263 -12.29 3.37 13.64
N LYS A 264 -11.06 3.80 13.91
CA LYS A 264 -10.60 5.15 13.57
C LYS A 264 -10.70 5.43 12.07
N ALA A 265 -10.27 4.48 11.25
CA ALA A 265 -10.39 4.57 9.79
C ALA A 265 -11.85 4.70 9.33
N CYS A 266 -12.78 3.99 9.98
CA CYS A 266 -14.20 4.04 9.64
C CYS A 266 -14.86 5.41 9.90
N ARG A 267 -14.25 6.31 10.64
CA ARG A 267 -14.85 7.62 10.98
C ARG A 267 -14.72 8.67 9.88
N GLU A 268 -13.83 8.47 8.91
CA GLU A 268 -13.52 9.43 7.84
C GLU A 268 -13.17 8.72 6.52
N PRO A 269 -13.17 9.43 5.37
CA PRO A 269 -12.58 8.91 4.15
C PRO A 269 -11.13 8.52 4.39
N SER A 270 -10.78 7.25 4.17
CA SER A 270 -9.48 6.70 4.56
C SER A 270 -9.17 5.40 3.85
N VAL A 271 -7.94 4.95 3.94
CA VAL A 271 -7.52 3.59 3.58
C VAL A 271 -7.10 2.87 4.85
N ILE A 272 -7.72 1.75 5.16
CA ILE A 272 -7.31 0.84 6.22
C ILE A 272 -6.73 -0.44 5.62
N GLU A 273 -5.48 -0.74 5.94
CA GLU A 273 -4.86 -2.03 5.66
C GLU A 273 -5.01 -2.95 6.86
N ILE A 274 -5.64 -4.10 6.65
CA ILE A 274 -5.71 -5.20 7.61
C ILE A 274 -4.67 -6.23 7.19
N GLN A 275 -3.55 -6.27 7.91
CA GLN A 275 -2.41 -7.12 7.58
C GLN A 275 -2.55 -8.49 8.22
N GLU A 276 -2.19 -9.53 7.45
CA GLU A 276 -2.08 -10.92 7.87
C GLU A 276 -3.33 -11.48 8.58
N PRO A 277 -4.56 -11.21 8.09
CA PRO A 277 -5.78 -11.73 8.71
C PRO A 277 -5.86 -13.27 8.69
N ALA A 278 -5.14 -13.95 7.80
CA ALA A 278 -5.01 -15.41 7.78
C ALA A 278 -4.25 -15.99 9.00
N MET A 279 -3.51 -15.15 9.75
CA MET A 279 -2.78 -15.58 10.95
C MET A 279 -3.67 -15.73 12.18
N ILE A 280 -4.91 -15.27 12.14
CA ILE A 280 -5.83 -15.37 13.28
C ILE A 280 -6.18 -16.86 13.49
N GLU A 281 -5.88 -17.38 14.68
CA GLU A 281 -6.11 -18.79 15.04
C GLU A 281 -7.56 -19.23 14.87
N LYS A 282 -8.51 -18.32 15.12
CA LYS A 282 -9.94 -18.55 14.99
C LYS A 282 -10.51 -17.77 13.81
N PRO A 283 -10.66 -18.35 12.61
CA PRO A 283 -11.16 -17.63 11.42
C PRO A 283 -12.51 -16.95 11.62
N GLY A 284 -13.32 -17.41 12.58
CA GLY A 284 -14.58 -16.78 12.97
C GLY A 284 -14.42 -15.37 13.54
N THR A 285 -13.28 -15.04 14.12
CA THR A 285 -13.01 -13.69 14.69
C THR A 285 -13.24 -12.56 13.68
N LEU A 286 -12.83 -12.75 12.42
CA LEU A 286 -13.02 -11.76 11.36
C LEU A 286 -14.50 -11.50 11.04
N THR A 287 -15.39 -12.43 11.36
CA THR A 287 -16.83 -12.25 11.10
C THR A 287 -17.43 -11.09 11.90
N ARG A 288 -16.74 -10.65 12.97
CA ARG A 288 -17.10 -9.45 13.73
C ARG A 288 -17.08 -8.19 12.86
N LEU A 289 -16.26 -8.16 11.82
CA LEU A 289 -16.18 -7.06 10.86
C LEU A 289 -17.26 -7.11 9.77
N ASN A 290 -17.99 -8.22 9.64
CA ASN A 290 -19.01 -8.38 8.59
C ASN A 290 -20.04 -7.25 8.60
N SER A 291 -20.48 -6.81 9.80
CA SER A 291 -21.43 -5.69 9.92
C SER A 291 -20.88 -4.36 9.40
N LEU A 292 -19.55 -4.15 9.47
CA LEU A 292 -18.89 -2.98 8.88
C LEU A 292 -18.66 -3.13 7.37
N PHE A 293 -18.61 -4.36 6.88
CA PHE A 293 -18.37 -4.66 5.45
C PHE A 293 -19.66 -4.67 4.63
N ASP A 294 -20.79 -4.87 5.27
CA ASP A 294 -22.11 -4.81 4.62
C ASP A 294 -22.52 -3.37 4.27
N ASP A 295 -23.52 -3.21 3.42
CA ASP A 295 -24.04 -1.92 2.96
C ASP A 295 -24.54 -1.04 4.10
N GLY A 296 -25.09 -1.62 5.16
CA GLY A 296 -25.51 -0.90 6.37
C GLY A 296 -24.32 -0.32 7.16
N ALA A 297 -23.18 -0.96 7.05
CA ALA A 297 -21.89 -0.55 7.56
C ALA A 297 -21.88 -0.08 9.03
N VAL A 298 -22.66 -0.72 9.91
CA VAL A 298 -22.84 -0.31 11.31
C VAL A 298 -22.48 -1.46 12.24
N THR A 299 -21.73 -1.15 13.30
CA THR A 299 -21.45 -2.08 14.40
C THR A 299 -21.47 -1.36 15.75
N ASP A 300 -21.71 -2.12 16.82
CA ASP A 300 -21.71 -1.57 18.17
C ASP A 300 -20.36 -1.86 18.85
N LEU A 301 -19.80 -0.85 19.51
CA LEU A 301 -18.64 -0.99 20.37
C LEU A 301 -19.05 -1.53 21.75
N VAL A 302 -18.07 -1.96 22.54
CA VAL A 302 -18.28 -2.52 23.89
C VAL A 302 -18.97 -1.52 24.85
N ASN A 303 -18.79 -0.22 24.65
CA ASN A 303 -19.44 0.84 25.43
C ASN A 303 -20.87 1.16 24.97
N GLY A 304 -21.42 0.46 23.97
CA GLY A 304 -22.73 0.72 23.40
C GLY A 304 -22.75 1.85 22.34
N GLU A 305 -21.61 2.45 22.03
CA GLU A 305 -21.51 3.42 20.94
C GLU A 305 -21.62 2.70 19.59
N GLN A 306 -22.43 3.26 18.70
CA GLN A 306 -22.62 2.75 17.37
C GLN A 306 -21.65 3.41 16.39
N ILE A 307 -20.85 2.60 15.69
CA ILE A 307 -19.91 3.06 14.68
C ILE A 307 -20.48 2.74 13.31
N ARG A 308 -20.52 3.75 12.45
CA ARG A 308 -20.85 3.61 11.03
C ARG A 308 -19.60 3.81 10.19
N ARG A 309 -19.29 2.85 9.31
CA ARG A 309 -18.20 3.00 8.35
C ARG A 309 -18.54 4.13 7.37
N ASN A 310 -17.61 5.05 7.19
CA ASN A 310 -17.71 6.08 6.17
C ASN A 310 -17.79 5.40 4.78
N PRO A 311 -18.68 5.85 3.86
CA PRO A 311 -18.81 5.26 2.53
C PRO A 311 -17.51 5.24 1.71
N ASP A 312 -16.62 6.18 2.00
CA ASP A 312 -15.33 6.33 1.34
C ASP A 312 -14.15 5.73 2.13
N THR A 313 -14.43 4.92 3.15
CA THR A 313 -13.40 4.10 3.78
C THR A 313 -13.10 2.89 2.91
N ILE A 314 -11.87 2.81 2.41
CA ILE A 314 -11.37 1.70 1.60
C ILE A 314 -10.67 0.70 2.51
N VAL A 315 -11.11 -0.55 2.48
CA VAL A 315 -10.50 -1.65 3.25
C VAL A 315 -9.68 -2.49 2.30
N ILE A 316 -8.41 -2.68 2.64
CA ILE A 316 -7.49 -3.55 1.90
C ILE A 316 -6.95 -4.59 2.87
N MET A 317 -7.28 -5.85 2.66
CA MET A 317 -6.68 -6.97 3.38
C MET A 317 -5.44 -7.42 2.64
N THR A 318 -4.31 -7.57 3.34
CA THR A 318 -3.07 -8.09 2.76
C THR A 318 -2.63 -9.33 3.52
N THR A 319 -2.47 -10.44 2.82
CA THR A 319 -2.16 -11.70 3.48
C THR A 319 -1.33 -12.62 2.58
N ASN A 320 -0.62 -13.53 3.22
CA ASN A 320 -0.03 -14.69 2.58
C ASN A 320 -0.97 -15.88 2.84
N LEU A 321 -1.12 -16.79 1.89
CA LEU A 321 -2.03 -17.93 2.04
C LEU A 321 -1.29 -19.27 2.22
N ASP A 322 -0.05 -19.36 1.78
CA ASP A 322 0.64 -20.63 1.56
C ASP A 322 1.83 -20.86 2.50
N TYR A 323 1.77 -20.34 3.75
CA TYR A 323 2.82 -20.64 4.70
C TYR A 323 2.31 -21.12 6.07
N VAL A 324 3.21 -21.68 6.86
CA VAL A 324 2.91 -22.29 8.16
C VAL A 324 2.20 -21.30 9.10
N GLY A 325 1.03 -21.69 9.60
CA GLY A 325 0.22 -20.89 10.52
C GLY A 325 -0.94 -20.13 9.87
N CYS A 326 -1.03 -20.09 8.55
CA CYS A 326 -2.18 -19.50 7.87
C CYS A 326 -3.43 -20.35 8.01
N GLN A 327 -4.55 -19.71 8.31
CA GLN A 327 -5.87 -20.31 8.40
C GLN A 327 -6.72 -19.94 7.18
N ASN A 328 -7.63 -20.82 6.81
CA ASN A 328 -8.60 -20.54 5.76
C ASN A 328 -9.58 -19.46 6.19
N PHE A 329 -9.90 -18.55 5.28
CA PHE A 329 -10.91 -17.53 5.52
C PHE A 329 -12.31 -18.11 5.60
N ASN A 330 -13.14 -17.50 6.45
CA ASN A 330 -14.57 -17.76 6.47
C ASN A 330 -15.20 -17.27 5.15
N GLN A 331 -16.06 -18.10 4.55
CA GLN A 331 -16.76 -17.76 3.30
C GLN A 331 -17.55 -16.45 3.39
N SER A 332 -18.07 -16.12 4.58
CA SER A 332 -18.81 -14.87 4.81
C SER A 332 -17.94 -13.61 4.65
N VAL A 333 -16.66 -13.71 4.96
CA VAL A 333 -15.69 -12.63 4.75
C VAL A 333 -15.32 -12.52 3.27
N LEU A 334 -14.99 -13.66 2.65
CA LEU A 334 -14.60 -13.70 1.23
C LEU A 334 -15.71 -13.18 0.32
N SER A 335 -16.97 -13.53 0.60
CA SER A 335 -18.11 -13.10 -0.22
C SER A 335 -18.38 -11.60 -0.21
N ARG A 336 -17.83 -10.88 0.76
CA ARG A 336 -17.93 -9.42 0.88
C ARG A 336 -16.81 -8.65 0.20
N MET A 337 -15.71 -9.34 -0.14
CA MET A 337 -14.62 -8.71 -0.89
C MET A 337 -15.07 -8.42 -2.32
N ASN A 338 -14.91 -7.19 -2.76
CA ASN A 338 -15.21 -6.78 -4.12
C ASN A 338 -14.22 -7.36 -5.13
N LEU A 339 -12.94 -7.41 -4.76
CA LEU A 339 -11.88 -8.08 -5.50
C LEU A 339 -10.94 -8.83 -4.55
N ILE A 340 -10.52 -10.01 -4.99
CA ILE A 340 -9.42 -10.77 -4.37
C ILE A 340 -8.37 -10.93 -5.46
N GLN A 341 -7.22 -10.31 -5.27
CA GLN A 341 -6.16 -10.26 -6.26
C GLN A 341 -4.93 -11.03 -5.78
N PRO A 342 -4.58 -12.14 -6.44
CA PRO A 342 -3.29 -12.79 -6.25
C PRO A 342 -2.20 -11.86 -6.82
N LYS A 343 -1.19 -11.59 -6.03
CA LYS A 343 -0.02 -10.84 -6.44
C LYS A 343 1.11 -11.80 -6.73
N GLU A 344 1.52 -11.84 -7.98
CA GLU A 344 2.59 -12.70 -8.44
C GLU A 344 3.94 -12.27 -7.86
N ALA A 345 4.86 -13.22 -7.76
CA ALA A 345 6.24 -12.94 -7.41
C ALA A 345 6.86 -12.02 -8.45
N LEU A 346 7.77 -11.14 -8.01
CA LEU A 346 8.48 -10.25 -8.92
C LEU A 346 9.38 -11.07 -9.84
N THR A 347 9.43 -10.69 -11.11
CA THR A 347 10.37 -11.29 -12.05
C THR A 347 11.82 -10.91 -11.70
N GLU A 348 12.80 -11.68 -12.21
CA GLU A 348 14.23 -11.40 -12.04
C GLU A 348 14.57 -9.94 -12.42
N GLU A 349 14.05 -9.50 -13.56
CA GLU A 349 14.32 -8.16 -14.07
C GLU A 349 13.71 -7.06 -13.18
N GLU A 350 12.48 -7.25 -12.70
CA GLU A 350 11.82 -6.33 -11.78
C GLU A 350 12.54 -6.26 -10.44
N MET A 351 12.98 -7.40 -9.93
CA MET A 351 13.75 -7.49 -8.68
C MET A 351 15.09 -6.76 -8.81
N ALA A 352 15.82 -6.97 -9.90
CA ALA A 352 17.09 -6.31 -10.15
C ALA A 352 16.93 -4.78 -10.32
N LYS A 353 15.95 -4.33 -11.11
CA LYS A 353 15.64 -2.89 -11.29
C LYS A 353 15.28 -2.22 -9.96
N ARG A 354 14.45 -2.88 -9.16
CA ARG A 354 14.00 -2.37 -7.86
C ARG A 354 15.16 -2.32 -6.86
N ALA A 355 16.00 -3.36 -6.80
CA ALA A 355 17.18 -3.40 -5.95
C ALA A 355 18.18 -2.30 -6.32
N MET A 356 18.46 -2.10 -7.62
CA MET A 356 19.31 -1.02 -8.11
C MET A 356 18.82 0.36 -7.64
N LYS A 357 17.52 0.61 -7.76
CA LYS A 357 16.92 1.89 -7.37
C LYS A 357 16.98 2.12 -5.86
N ARG A 358 16.72 1.08 -5.05
CA ARG A 358 16.68 1.21 -3.59
C ARG A 358 18.06 1.24 -2.94
N THR A 359 18.99 0.44 -3.42
CA THR A 359 20.33 0.32 -2.82
C THR A 359 21.35 1.28 -3.42
N GLY A 360 21.08 1.81 -4.62
CA GLY A 360 22.04 2.61 -5.39
C GLY A 360 23.19 1.79 -6.00
N PHE A 361 23.13 0.47 -5.93
CA PHE A 361 24.15 -0.42 -6.48
C PHE A 361 24.07 -0.43 -8.02
N LYS A 362 25.19 -0.15 -8.71
CA LYS A 362 25.18 0.16 -10.14
C LYS A 362 25.58 -0.99 -11.06
N ASN A 363 26.14 -2.08 -10.54
CA ASN A 363 26.55 -3.22 -11.35
C ASN A 363 25.34 -4.05 -11.76
N LYS A 364 24.84 -3.82 -12.98
CA LYS A 364 23.64 -4.47 -13.51
C LYS A 364 23.81 -5.99 -13.70
N GLU A 365 24.98 -6.42 -14.14
CA GLU A 365 25.25 -7.85 -14.39
C GLU A 365 25.20 -8.63 -13.08
N LEU A 366 25.84 -8.09 -12.03
CA LEU A 366 25.83 -8.71 -10.72
C LEU A 366 24.43 -8.68 -10.08
N LEU A 367 23.67 -7.59 -10.26
CA LEU A 367 22.28 -7.53 -9.80
C LEU A 367 21.38 -8.54 -10.49
N SER A 368 21.52 -8.69 -11.81
CA SER A 368 20.76 -9.72 -12.55
C SER A 368 21.13 -11.12 -12.07
N PHE A 369 22.42 -11.40 -11.89
CA PHE A 369 22.86 -12.66 -11.29
C PHE A 369 22.27 -12.90 -9.90
N MET A 370 22.33 -11.90 -9.01
CA MET A 370 21.79 -12.02 -7.65
C MET A 370 20.28 -12.23 -7.66
N ALA A 371 19.54 -11.50 -8.51
CA ALA A 371 18.10 -11.65 -8.67
C ALA A 371 17.73 -13.02 -9.23
N GLY A 372 18.40 -13.47 -10.30
CA GLY A 372 18.18 -14.79 -10.89
C GLY A 372 18.50 -15.94 -9.92
N THR A 373 19.52 -15.77 -9.08
CA THR A 373 19.82 -16.72 -8.00
C THR A 373 18.71 -16.76 -6.96
N GLY A 374 18.18 -15.59 -6.56
CA GLY A 374 17.04 -15.50 -5.64
C GLY A 374 15.80 -16.19 -6.19
N CYS A 375 15.45 -15.95 -7.48
CA CYS A 375 14.32 -16.62 -8.13
C CYS A 375 14.49 -18.15 -8.15
N LYS A 376 15.65 -18.66 -8.53
CA LYS A 376 15.92 -20.10 -8.56
C LYS A 376 15.86 -20.75 -7.18
N ILE A 377 16.32 -20.06 -6.14
CA ILE A 377 16.18 -20.55 -4.77
C ILE A 377 14.71 -20.54 -4.35
N HIS A 378 13.96 -19.51 -4.70
CA HIS A 378 12.50 -19.46 -4.43
C HIS A 378 11.76 -20.62 -5.11
N GLU A 379 12.02 -20.89 -6.38
CA GLU A 379 11.48 -22.03 -7.12
C GLU A 379 11.86 -23.37 -6.44
N TYR A 380 13.13 -23.50 -6.02
CA TYR A 380 13.60 -24.69 -5.30
C TYR A 380 12.86 -24.91 -3.97
N LEU A 381 12.60 -23.84 -3.20
CA LEU A 381 11.82 -23.94 -1.95
C LEU A 381 10.41 -24.49 -2.22
N ILE A 382 9.75 -24.02 -3.28
CA ILE A 382 8.43 -24.50 -3.69
C ILE A 382 8.49 -25.97 -4.15
N GLU A 383 9.45 -26.33 -4.99
CA GLU A 383 9.60 -27.70 -5.51
C GLU A 383 9.92 -28.73 -4.43
N GLN A 384 10.67 -28.32 -3.40
CA GLN A 384 11.04 -29.18 -2.27
C GLN A 384 10.05 -29.12 -1.11
N ASP A 385 8.94 -28.35 -1.24
CA ASP A 385 7.93 -28.17 -0.17
C ASP A 385 8.54 -27.63 1.14
N ILE A 386 9.55 -26.74 1.03
CA ILE A 386 10.19 -26.06 2.16
C ILE A 386 9.35 -24.86 2.55
N THR A 387 8.52 -25.02 3.58
CA THR A 387 7.52 -24.01 3.98
C THR A 387 7.99 -23.07 5.09
N ASP A 388 9.10 -23.35 5.75
CA ASP A 388 9.71 -22.56 6.83
C ASP A 388 10.78 -21.57 6.32
N GLY A 389 11.11 -21.63 5.03
CA GLY A 389 12.06 -20.78 4.37
C GLY A 389 11.43 -19.56 3.67
N VAL A 390 12.22 -18.49 3.56
CA VAL A 390 11.84 -17.27 2.83
C VAL A 390 12.93 -16.87 1.87
N CYS A 391 12.57 -16.72 0.59
CA CYS A 391 13.47 -16.19 -0.43
C CYS A 391 12.66 -15.30 -1.39
N GLY A 392 12.78 -14.00 -1.23
CA GLY A 392 12.06 -13.03 -2.04
C GLY A 392 12.84 -11.73 -2.24
N TYR A 393 12.16 -10.69 -2.63
CA TYR A 393 12.79 -9.40 -2.91
C TYR A 393 13.52 -8.81 -1.68
N ARG A 394 12.99 -8.97 -0.46
CA ARG A 394 13.64 -8.46 0.76
C ARG A 394 14.99 -9.14 1.03
N GLU A 395 15.09 -10.42 0.77
CA GLU A 395 16.30 -11.20 0.91
C GLU A 395 17.34 -10.79 -0.13
N LEU A 396 16.92 -10.58 -1.37
CA LEU A 396 17.76 -10.00 -2.42
C LEU A 396 18.30 -8.61 -2.02
N GLU A 397 17.42 -7.70 -1.58
CA GLU A 397 17.81 -6.35 -1.15
C GLU A 397 18.86 -6.42 -0.02
N ASN A 398 18.61 -7.26 0.98
CA ASN A 398 19.55 -7.47 2.08
C ASN A 398 20.88 -8.07 1.60
N TRP A 399 20.83 -8.98 0.63
CA TRP A 399 22.05 -9.56 0.04
C TRP A 399 22.88 -8.49 -0.67
N VAL A 400 22.25 -7.65 -1.49
CA VAL A 400 22.92 -6.53 -2.16
C VAL A 400 23.58 -5.59 -1.14
N LEU A 401 22.83 -5.18 -0.10
CA LEU A 401 23.36 -4.31 0.95
C LEU A 401 24.52 -4.96 1.72
N SER A 402 24.43 -6.24 2.05
CA SER A 402 25.48 -6.99 2.72
C SER A 402 26.74 -7.12 1.84
N TYR A 403 26.54 -7.33 0.53
CA TYR A 403 27.62 -7.36 -0.43
C TYR A 403 28.32 -6.00 -0.57
N MET A 404 27.59 -4.91 -0.62
CA MET A 404 28.16 -3.57 -0.68
C MET A 404 29.09 -3.24 0.49
N VAL A 405 28.86 -3.86 1.64
CA VAL A 405 29.68 -3.68 2.84
C VAL A 405 30.84 -4.67 2.88
N SER A 406 30.58 -5.95 2.59
CA SER A 406 31.56 -7.04 2.76
C SER A 406 32.48 -7.21 1.56
N ASN A 407 32.02 -6.84 0.38
CA ASN A 407 32.65 -7.15 -0.91
C ASN A 407 32.92 -8.66 -1.13
N ASP A 408 32.20 -9.51 -0.39
CA ASP A 408 32.26 -10.96 -0.43
C ASP A 408 30.89 -11.52 -0.81
N LEU A 409 30.76 -11.95 -2.07
CA LEU A 409 29.50 -12.41 -2.64
C LEU A 409 28.97 -13.66 -1.94
N ARG A 410 29.84 -14.59 -1.64
CA ARG A 410 29.52 -15.87 -1.00
C ARG A 410 29.04 -15.67 0.44
N ARG A 411 29.82 -14.95 1.23
CA ARG A 411 29.50 -14.66 2.62
C ARG A 411 28.23 -13.86 2.77
N SER A 412 28.03 -12.85 1.92
CA SER A 412 26.83 -12.03 1.94
C SER A 412 25.57 -12.82 1.54
N ALA A 413 25.68 -13.71 0.54
CA ALA A 413 24.61 -14.62 0.17
C ALA A 413 24.24 -15.55 1.33
N TRP A 414 25.23 -16.14 1.97
CA TRP A 414 25.01 -17.02 3.10
C TRP A 414 24.23 -16.33 4.23
N THR A 415 24.65 -15.14 4.61
CA THR A 415 24.08 -14.41 5.76
C THR A 415 22.72 -13.76 5.46
N ALA A 416 22.48 -13.31 4.23
CA ALA A 416 21.28 -12.54 3.88
C ALA A 416 20.20 -13.36 3.17
N LEU A 417 20.59 -14.43 2.48
CA LEU A 417 19.70 -15.23 1.63
C LEU A 417 19.57 -16.67 2.15
N LEU A 418 20.66 -17.46 2.11
CA LEU A 418 20.61 -18.89 2.41
C LEU A 418 20.17 -19.20 3.85
N SER A 419 20.63 -18.41 4.82
CA SER A 419 20.25 -18.55 6.23
C SER A 419 18.77 -18.32 6.51
N LYS A 420 18.04 -17.71 5.56
CA LYS A 420 16.61 -17.48 5.64
C LYS A 420 15.82 -18.42 4.73
N ALA A 421 16.46 -18.94 3.69
CA ALA A 421 15.82 -19.86 2.76
C ALA A 421 15.54 -21.23 3.38
N SER A 422 16.34 -21.66 4.36
CA SER A 422 16.04 -22.85 5.19
C SER A 422 16.77 -22.73 6.54
N MET A 423 16.22 -23.36 7.56
CA MET A 423 16.91 -23.56 8.85
C MET A 423 17.82 -24.79 8.86
N ASP A 424 17.69 -25.68 7.88
CA ASP A 424 18.55 -26.85 7.73
C ASP A 424 19.87 -26.53 7.02
N ARG A 425 20.99 -26.86 7.67
CA ARG A 425 22.33 -26.62 7.12
C ARG A 425 22.66 -27.46 5.90
N GLU A 426 22.09 -28.66 5.76
CA GLU A 426 22.30 -29.52 4.60
C GLU A 426 21.62 -28.92 3.37
N GLU A 427 20.40 -28.41 3.53
CA GLU A 427 19.67 -27.70 2.49
C GLU A 427 20.38 -26.40 2.11
N GLN A 428 20.80 -25.58 3.09
CA GLN A 428 21.61 -24.38 2.84
C GLN A 428 22.86 -24.70 2.01
N GLY A 429 23.58 -25.77 2.39
CA GLY A 429 24.77 -26.24 1.67
C GLY A 429 24.44 -26.78 0.27
N THR A 430 23.28 -27.34 0.07
CA THR A 430 22.81 -27.79 -1.25
C THR A 430 22.48 -26.62 -2.15
N MET A 431 21.73 -25.64 -1.65
CA MET A 431 21.43 -24.40 -2.38
C MET A 431 22.70 -23.61 -2.73
N GLU A 432 23.67 -23.54 -1.83
CA GLU A 432 24.97 -22.92 -2.11
C GLU A 432 25.69 -23.62 -3.26
N ARG A 433 25.78 -24.95 -3.21
CA ARG A 433 26.48 -25.74 -4.25
C ARG A 433 25.82 -25.66 -5.62
N VAL A 434 24.50 -25.61 -5.66
CA VAL A 434 23.74 -25.65 -6.90
C VAL A 434 23.62 -24.25 -7.52
N PHE A 435 23.35 -23.23 -6.73
CA PHE A 435 22.96 -21.91 -7.26
C PHE A 435 24.05 -20.83 -7.15
N LEU A 436 24.99 -20.96 -6.20
CA LEU A 436 26.02 -19.95 -5.96
C LEU A 436 27.41 -20.36 -6.48
N LEU A 437 27.91 -21.53 -6.09
CA LEU A 437 29.28 -21.93 -6.41
C LEU A 437 29.62 -22.01 -7.90
N PRO A 438 28.69 -22.38 -8.81
CA PRO A 438 29.00 -22.38 -10.25
C PRO A 438 29.35 -21.01 -10.82
N HIS A 439 28.97 -19.95 -10.13
CA HIS A 439 29.15 -18.55 -10.55
C HIS A 439 30.10 -17.75 -9.65
N CYS A 440 30.48 -18.29 -8.49
CA CYS A 440 31.56 -17.72 -7.69
C CYS A 440 32.85 -18.30 -8.24
N ALA A 441 33.72 -17.47 -8.81
CA ALA A 441 35.07 -17.89 -9.14
C ALA A 441 35.71 -18.52 -7.90
N VAL A 442 36.19 -19.73 -8.05
CA VAL A 442 36.97 -20.43 -7.00
C VAL A 442 38.28 -19.66 -6.89
N ASP A 443 38.38 -18.75 -5.91
CA ASP A 443 39.64 -18.19 -5.46
C ASP A 443 40.38 -19.20 -4.58
#